data_6528e44aa14563c0cd1bac487720e4d2
#
_entry.id   6528e44aa14563c0cd1bac487720e4d2
#
_cell.length_a   1.000
_cell.length_b   1.000
_cell.length_c   1.000
_cell.angle_alpha   90.00
_cell.angle_beta   90.00
_cell.angle_gamma   90.00
#
_symmetry.space_group_name_H-M   'P 1'
#
loop_
_entity.id
_entity.type
_entity.pdbx_description
1 polymer ?
#
loop_
_entity_poly.entity_id
_entity_poly.type
_entity_poly.pdbx_seq_one_letter_code
_entity_poly.pdbx_strand_id
1 'polypeptide(L)'
;LSFTDPYFTNDGVSIDYDLYTRRYSPNKTDTYQYQTDTTGAAVRFGFPITEYDTINTSLGVEQVKVKTFAGSPQRYKDYVNQFGDNNLNYLAKVGWGRDTRDSFLWPTKGRVSRINLEVALPGSDIQYGRIVASQQFFWPLSKTFTLALNGEIGAVQSYGSTSSVPFFQNFYLGGIGSVRGFETGSIGPRDELNDAYGATRRAIVNAEVLFPFPGMKDDKTLRMSGFVDAGTLWGGDYATAADGKPLSWQDNLRYSTGVALSWLSPLGPMKFSFAYPLKKEEGDQIQRFQFTLGTVF
;
A
#
# COMPACT_ATOMS: atom_id res chain seq x y z
N LEU A 1 15.03 15.33 3.48
CA LEU A 1 15.56 16.33 2.53
C LEU A 1 15.58 15.69 1.17
N SER A 2 15.01 16.34 0.18
CA SER A 2 15.03 15.89 -1.20
C SER A 2 15.47 17.02 -2.10
N PHE A 3 16.32 16.71 -3.07
CA PHE A 3 16.72 17.63 -4.13
C PHE A 3 16.43 16.96 -5.46
N THR A 4 15.66 17.62 -6.33
CA THR A 4 15.28 17.13 -7.65
C THR A 4 15.80 18.06 -8.73
N ASP A 5 16.53 17.51 -9.69
CA ASP A 5 16.79 18.14 -10.98
C ASP A 5 15.93 17.46 -12.04
N PRO A 6 14.85 18.11 -12.50
CA PRO A 6 13.92 17.49 -13.45
C PRO A 6 14.46 17.40 -14.88
N TYR A 7 15.57 18.11 -15.19
CA TYR A 7 16.20 18.16 -16.50
C TYR A 7 17.69 17.89 -16.43
N PHE A 8 18.08 16.84 -15.69
CA PHE A 8 19.48 16.42 -15.58
C PHE A 8 20.11 16.13 -16.93
N THR A 9 19.32 15.69 -17.89
CA THR A 9 19.72 15.60 -19.30
C THR A 9 18.75 16.38 -20.19
N ASN A 10 19.21 16.74 -21.40
CA ASN A 10 18.37 17.42 -22.40
C ASN A 10 17.17 16.58 -22.85
N ASP A 11 17.23 15.28 -22.70
CA ASP A 11 16.15 14.33 -23.06
C ASP A 11 15.11 14.19 -21.93
N GLY A 12 15.19 15.01 -20.86
CA GLY A 12 14.21 15.04 -19.78
C GLY A 12 14.39 13.94 -18.72
N VAL A 13 15.56 13.33 -18.64
CA VAL A 13 15.87 12.44 -17.50
C VAL A 13 16.00 13.29 -16.24
N SER A 14 15.24 12.93 -15.20
CA SER A 14 15.36 13.55 -13.88
C SER A 14 16.31 12.77 -12.98
N ILE A 15 16.93 13.48 -12.06
CA ILE A 15 17.68 12.90 -10.94
C ILE A 15 17.17 13.48 -9.62
N ASP A 16 16.97 12.59 -8.65
CA ASP A 16 16.56 12.93 -7.29
C ASP A 16 17.59 12.40 -6.28
N TYR A 17 17.94 13.21 -5.33
CA TYR A 17 18.74 12.85 -4.17
C TYR A 17 17.89 12.93 -2.92
N ASP A 18 17.69 11.80 -2.24
CA ASP A 18 16.87 11.70 -1.05
C ASP A 18 17.73 11.38 0.19
N LEU A 19 17.55 12.15 1.25
CA LEU A 19 18.02 11.84 2.60
C LEU A 19 16.82 11.86 3.53
N TYR A 20 16.58 10.75 4.23
CA TYR A 20 15.40 10.62 5.07
C TYR A 20 15.67 9.89 6.38
N THR A 21 14.91 10.29 7.38
CA THR A 21 14.71 9.51 8.60
C THR A 21 13.22 9.38 8.85
N ARG A 22 12.78 8.19 9.22
CA ARG A 22 11.38 7.86 9.43
C ARG A 22 11.25 6.98 10.65
N ARG A 23 10.31 7.31 11.52
CA ARG A 23 9.90 6.45 12.62
C ARG A 23 8.51 5.91 12.33
N TYR A 24 8.35 4.61 12.46
CA TYR A 24 7.07 3.95 12.38
C TYR A 24 6.82 3.14 13.66
N SER A 25 5.65 3.34 14.24
CA SER A 25 5.21 2.63 15.44
C SER A 25 3.72 2.35 15.27
N PRO A 26 3.32 1.11 14.99
CA PRO A 26 1.91 0.75 14.96
C PRO A 26 1.35 0.90 16.38
N ASN A 27 0.47 1.89 16.55
CA ASN A 27 -0.10 2.24 17.84
C ASN A 27 -1.49 1.62 17.97
N LYS A 28 -1.69 0.78 18.99
CA LYS A 28 -3.01 0.45 19.50
C LYS A 28 -2.96 0.65 21.01
N THR A 29 -3.74 1.63 21.49
CA THR A 29 -4.05 1.90 22.90
C THR A 29 -3.00 1.36 23.90
N ASP A 30 -2.05 2.21 24.25
CA ASP A 30 -1.08 2.07 25.36
C ASP A 30 -0.01 0.95 25.27
N THR A 31 0.01 0.13 24.22
CA THR A 31 1.04 -0.92 24.11
C THR A 31 1.69 -0.86 22.72
N TYR A 32 2.93 -0.43 22.66
CA TYR A 32 3.72 -0.49 21.42
C TYR A 32 4.08 -1.96 21.13
N GLN A 33 3.65 -2.47 19.97
CA GLN A 33 4.04 -3.81 19.55
C GLN A 33 5.50 -3.85 19.12
N TYR A 34 5.93 -2.86 18.34
CA TYR A 34 7.31 -2.63 17.92
C TYR A 34 7.47 -1.20 17.41
N GLN A 35 8.70 -0.77 17.22
CA GLN A 35 9.03 0.49 16.56
C GLN A 35 10.14 0.23 15.55
N THR A 36 10.03 0.83 14.38
CA THR A 36 11.13 0.88 13.41
C THR A 36 11.60 2.31 13.22
N ASP A 37 12.90 2.53 13.39
CA ASP A 37 13.58 3.78 13.06
C ASP A 37 14.41 3.52 11.80
N THR A 38 14.01 4.14 10.69
CA THR A 38 14.65 3.97 9.38
C THR A 38 15.37 5.26 9.01
N THR A 39 16.65 5.17 8.68
CA THR A 39 17.45 6.27 8.14
C THR A 39 18.10 5.83 6.84
N GLY A 40 18.02 6.64 5.80
CA GLY A 40 18.55 6.23 4.50
C GLY A 40 18.90 7.39 3.60
N ALA A 41 19.65 7.03 2.55
CA ALA A 41 19.97 7.88 1.43
C ALA A 41 19.70 7.11 0.13
N ALA A 42 19.19 7.80 -0.88
CA ALA A 42 18.95 7.21 -2.19
C ALA A 42 19.21 8.20 -3.31
N VAL A 43 19.60 7.67 -4.45
CA VAL A 43 19.63 8.39 -5.73
C VAL A 43 18.62 7.71 -6.63
N ARG A 44 17.74 8.50 -7.25
CA ARG A 44 16.71 8.04 -8.15
C ARG A 44 16.84 8.72 -9.50
N PHE A 45 16.62 7.97 -10.56
CA PHE A 45 16.53 8.48 -11.93
C PHE A 45 15.13 8.23 -12.47
N GLY A 46 14.55 9.24 -13.12
CA GLY A 46 13.28 9.14 -13.84
C GLY A 46 13.52 9.29 -15.34
N PHE A 47 13.12 8.28 -16.12
CA PHE A 47 13.27 8.22 -17.57
C PHE A 47 11.89 8.35 -18.22
N PRO A 48 11.53 9.47 -18.85
CA PRO A 48 10.34 9.56 -19.68
C PRO A 48 10.57 8.79 -20.98
N ILE A 49 9.92 7.63 -21.11
CA ILE A 49 10.09 6.76 -22.30
C ILE A 49 9.16 7.21 -23.42
N THR A 50 7.92 7.57 -23.06
CA THR A 50 6.93 8.14 -23.96
C THR A 50 6.17 9.25 -23.24
N GLU A 51 5.23 9.90 -23.90
CA GLU A 51 4.31 10.87 -23.29
C GLU A 51 3.53 10.29 -22.08
N TYR A 52 3.32 8.96 -22.08
CA TYR A 52 2.51 8.26 -21.07
C TYR A 52 3.33 7.35 -20.15
N ASP A 53 4.53 6.95 -20.57
CA ASP A 53 5.32 5.93 -19.87
C ASP A 53 6.56 6.54 -19.22
N THR A 54 6.78 6.19 -17.97
CA THR A 54 7.97 6.56 -17.22
C THR A 54 8.59 5.32 -16.57
N ILE A 55 9.91 5.19 -16.65
CA ILE A 55 10.69 4.23 -15.88
C ILE A 55 11.44 4.99 -14.80
N ASN A 56 11.36 4.51 -13.57
CA ASN A 56 12.09 5.04 -12.44
C ASN A 56 13.06 3.97 -11.93
N THR A 57 14.30 4.35 -11.68
CA THR A 57 15.29 3.48 -11.04
C THR A 57 15.85 4.15 -9.80
N SER A 58 16.20 3.40 -8.79
CA SER A 58 16.78 3.94 -7.56
C SER A 58 17.81 2.99 -6.98
N LEU A 59 18.89 3.56 -6.48
CA LEU A 59 19.86 2.87 -5.63
C LEU A 59 19.94 3.62 -4.31
N GLY A 60 19.92 2.91 -3.21
CA GLY A 60 19.94 3.51 -1.88
C GLY A 60 20.59 2.61 -0.84
N VAL A 61 20.91 3.22 0.27
CA VAL A 61 21.33 2.56 1.50
C VAL A 61 20.35 2.95 2.60
N GLU A 62 19.92 1.97 3.38
CA GLU A 62 18.93 2.16 4.44
C GLU A 62 19.36 1.38 5.68
N GLN A 63 19.41 2.07 6.81
CA GLN A 63 19.59 1.48 8.12
C GLN A 63 18.24 1.40 8.81
N VAL A 64 17.83 0.19 9.19
CA VAL A 64 16.57 -0.08 9.90
C VAL A 64 16.89 -0.56 11.30
N LYS A 65 16.48 0.21 12.31
CA LYS A 65 16.54 -0.19 13.72
C LYS A 65 15.16 -0.65 14.18
N VAL A 66 15.09 -1.86 14.69
CA VAL A 66 13.85 -2.47 15.20
C VAL A 66 13.92 -2.52 16.71
N LYS A 67 12.92 -1.90 17.38
CA LYS A 67 12.78 -1.97 18.83
C LYS A 67 11.58 -2.80 19.19
N THR A 68 11.76 -3.75 20.07
CA THR A 68 10.69 -4.52 20.72
C THR A 68 10.57 -4.12 22.17
N PHE A 69 9.41 -4.37 22.76
CA PHE A 69 9.06 -4.01 24.13
C PHE A 69 8.70 -5.27 24.93
N ALA A 70 8.55 -5.16 26.24
CA ALA A 70 8.18 -6.28 27.10
C ALA A 70 6.88 -6.95 26.64
N GLY A 71 5.88 -6.14 26.24
CA GLY A 71 4.58 -6.59 25.72
C GLY A 71 4.55 -6.97 24.23
N SER A 72 5.68 -6.90 23.52
CA SER A 72 5.70 -7.29 22.08
C SER A 72 5.42 -8.79 21.92
N PRO A 73 4.66 -9.20 20.88
CA PRO A 73 4.51 -10.58 20.48
C PRO A 73 5.85 -11.31 20.34
N GLN A 74 5.87 -12.60 20.69
CA GLN A 74 7.11 -13.39 20.74
C GLN A 74 7.80 -13.42 19.39
N ARG A 75 7.08 -13.53 18.29
CA ARG A 75 7.63 -13.54 16.92
C ARG A 75 8.49 -12.30 16.57
N TYR A 76 8.15 -11.11 17.10
CA TYR A 76 8.97 -9.91 16.88
C TYR A 76 10.28 -9.96 17.65
N LYS A 77 10.24 -10.54 18.87
CA LYS A 77 11.43 -10.79 19.67
C LYS A 77 12.32 -11.84 19.03
N ASP A 78 11.72 -12.92 18.49
CA ASP A 78 12.42 -13.99 17.79
C ASP A 78 13.09 -13.47 16.52
N TYR A 79 12.41 -12.59 15.76
CA TYR A 79 13.00 -11.93 14.61
C TYR A 79 14.25 -11.10 15.00
N VAL A 80 14.12 -10.27 16.06
CA VAL A 80 15.26 -9.45 16.52
C VAL A 80 16.39 -10.33 17.06
N ASN A 81 16.08 -11.43 17.73
CA ASN A 81 17.10 -12.39 18.20
C ASN A 81 17.83 -13.08 17.03
N GLN A 82 17.13 -13.33 15.91
CA GLN A 82 17.69 -14.05 14.76
C GLN A 82 18.46 -13.12 13.82
N PHE A 83 17.95 -11.93 13.53
CA PHE A 83 18.49 -11.02 12.50
C PHE A 83 19.12 -9.75 13.09
N GLY A 84 19.08 -9.57 14.41
CA GLY A 84 19.52 -8.36 15.08
C GLY A 84 18.48 -7.24 15.05
N ASP A 85 18.74 -6.23 15.84
CA ASP A 85 17.88 -5.04 15.98
C ASP A 85 18.28 -3.89 15.07
N ASN A 86 19.39 -4.00 14.36
CA ASN A 86 19.97 -2.96 13.52
C ASN A 86 20.50 -3.55 12.22
N ASN A 87 19.81 -3.30 11.12
CA ASN A 87 20.08 -3.91 9.83
C ASN A 87 20.43 -2.84 8.78
N LEU A 88 21.55 -3.02 8.09
CA LEU A 88 21.97 -2.17 6.98
C LEU A 88 21.64 -2.87 5.66
N ASN A 89 20.87 -2.19 4.81
CA ASN A 89 20.39 -2.74 3.55
C ASN A 89 20.79 -1.84 2.38
N TYR A 90 21.22 -2.46 1.29
CA TYR A 90 21.46 -1.82 0.00
C TYR A 90 20.26 -2.13 -0.91
N LEU A 91 19.51 -1.10 -1.28
CA LEU A 91 18.25 -1.27 -2.00
C LEU A 91 18.39 -0.85 -3.46
N ALA A 92 17.98 -1.71 -4.37
CA ALA A 92 17.74 -1.38 -5.76
C ALA A 92 16.24 -1.42 -6.04
N LYS A 93 15.73 -0.37 -6.69
CA LYS A 93 14.31 -0.28 -7.06
C LYS A 93 14.18 0.03 -8.54
N VAL A 94 13.21 -0.59 -9.18
CA VAL A 94 12.81 -0.30 -10.57
C VAL A 94 11.30 -0.18 -10.60
N GLY A 95 10.81 0.92 -11.15
CA GLY A 95 9.39 1.18 -11.34
C GLY A 95 9.10 1.49 -12.80
N TRP A 96 7.99 0.99 -13.29
CA TRP A 96 7.37 1.41 -14.55
C TRP A 96 5.98 1.94 -14.25
N GLY A 97 5.65 3.08 -14.85
CA GLY A 97 4.35 3.70 -14.77
C GLY A 97 3.84 4.13 -16.13
N ARG A 98 2.56 3.90 -16.40
CA ARG A 98 1.83 4.41 -17.55
C ARG A 98 0.57 5.09 -17.09
N ASP A 99 0.37 6.35 -17.49
CA ASP A 99 -0.84 7.13 -17.19
C ASP A 99 -1.43 7.73 -18.46
N THR A 100 -2.63 7.29 -18.83
CA THR A 100 -3.37 7.74 -19.99
C THR A 100 -4.72 8.35 -19.63
N ARG A 101 -4.89 8.79 -18.37
CA ARG A 101 -6.13 9.44 -17.92
C ARG A 101 -6.34 10.78 -18.61
N ASP A 102 -7.60 11.09 -18.87
CA ASP A 102 -8.02 12.40 -19.39
C ASP A 102 -7.92 13.52 -18.33
N SER A 103 -7.92 13.17 -17.06
CA SER A 103 -7.76 14.10 -15.93
C SER A 103 -7.07 13.42 -14.76
N PHE A 104 -6.18 14.14 -14.11
CA PHE A 104 -5.53 13.64 -12.88
C PHE A 104 -6.49 13.60 -11.69
N LEU A 105 -7.30 14.65 -11.52
CA LEU A 105 -8.20 14.79 -10.36
C LEU A 105 -9.56 14.11 -10.57
N TRP A 106 -10.14 14.25 -11.78
CA TRP A 106 -11.47 13.76 -12.10
C TRP A 106 -11.47 12.91 -13.37
N PRO A 107 -10.79 11.77 -13.36
CA PRO A 107 -10.73 10.92 -14.54
C PRO A 107 -12.11 10.39 -14.91
N THR A 108 -12.39 10.40 -16.23
CA THR A 108 -13.57 9.80 -16.81
C THR A 108 -13.24 8.66 -17.77
N LYS A 109 -12.03 8.68 -18.33
CA LYS A 109 -11.52 7.64 -19.24
C LYS A 109 -10.01 7.48 -19.07
N GLY A 110 -9.50 6.35 -19.55
CA GLY A 110 -8.08 6.04 -19.56
C GLY A 110 -7.70 5.05 -18.46
N ARG A 111 -6.41 4.90 -18.24
CA ARG A 111 -5.87 3.93 -17.28
C ARG A 111 -4.59 4.42 -16.64
N VAL A 112 -4.31 3.88 -15.45
CA VAL A 112 -3.01 3.97 -14.80
C VAL A 112 -2.50 2.57 -14.54
N SER A 113 -1.30 2.27 -15.02
CA SER A 113 -0.61 1.00 -14.75
C SER A 113 0.68 1.29 -14.02
N ARG A 114 0.99 0.55 -12.96
CA ARG A 114 2.26 0.68 -12.23
C ARG A 114 2.78 -0.70 -11.87
N ILE A 115 4.08 -0.88 -12.02
CA ILE A 115 4.81 -2.05 -11.52
C ILE A 115 6.03 -1.51 -10.80
N ASN A 116 6.23 -1.94 -9.56
CA ASN A 116 7.36 -1.57 -8.74
C ASN A 116 8.06 -2.84 -8.24
N LEU A 117 9.35 -2.93 -8.47
CA LEU A 117 10.22 -3.96 -7.96
C LEU A 117 11.23 -3.31 -7.00
N GLU A 118 11.41 -3.92 -5.84
CA GLU A 118 12.41 -3.54 -4.85
C GLU A 118 13.21 -4.79 -4.47
N VAL A 119 14.52 -4.69 -4.45
CA VAL A 119 15.41 -5.77 -4.06
C VAL A 119 16.42 -5.23 -3.06
N ALA A 120 16.52 -5.87 -1.89
CA ALA A 120 17.63 -5.67 -0.98
C ALA A 120 18.81 -6.51 -1.48
N LEU A 121 19.85 -5.86 -2.02
CA LEU A 121 20.95 -6.49 -2.76
C LEU A 121 21.79 -7.42 -1.88
N PRO A 122 22.52 -8.38 -2.47
CA PRO A 122 23.55 -9.15 -1.75
C PRO A 122 24.54 -8.24 -1.03
N GLY A 123 24.86 -8.56 0.22
CA GLY A 123 25.63 -7.71 1.13
C GLY A 123 24.77 -6.89 2.09
N SER A 124 23.43 -6.87 1.89
CA SER A 124 22.49 -6.41 2.89
C SER A 124 22.39 -7.41 4.05
N ASP A 125 22.15 -6.90 5.26
CA ASP A 125 21.88 -7.76 6.44
C ASP A 125 20.60 -8.57 6.25
N ILE A 126 19.59 -7.96 5.62
CA ILE A 126 18.32 -8.59 5.27
C ILE A 126 18.15 -8.60 3.75
N GLN A 127 18.00 -9.79 3.17
CA GLN A 127 17.87 -9.99 1.73
C GLN A 127 16.45 -10.40 1.37
N TYR A 128 15.76 -9.54 0.61
CA TYR A 128 14.39 -9.78 0.13
C TYR A 128 14.16 -9.14 -1.23
N GLY A 129 13.18 -9.69 -1.95
CA GLY A 129 12.64 -9.09 -3.15
C GLY A 129 11.14 -8.80 -2.95
N ARG A 130 10.67 -7.62 -3.36
CA ARG A 130 9.28 -7.19 -3.27
C ARG A 130 8.80 -6.67 -4.61
N ILE A 131 7.64 -7.13 -5.05
CA ILE A 131 6.97 -6.66 -6.25
C ILE A 131 5.55 -6.22 -5.91
N VAL A 132 5.15 -5.08 -6.47
CA VAL A 132 3.76 -4.58 -6.42
C VAL A 132 3.36 -4.16 -7.83
N ALA A 133 2.26 -4.69 -8.31
CA ALA A 133 1.66 -4.29 -9.57
C ALA A 133 0.25 -3.78 -9.32
N SER A 134 -0.09 -2.62 -9.89
CA SER A 134 -1.42 -2.03 -9.80
C SER A 134 -1.92 -1.55 -11.15
N GLN A 135 -3.22 -1.66 -11.34
CA GLN A 135 -3.91 -1.27 -12.55
C GLN A 135 -5.21 -0.55 -12.19
N GLN A 136 -5.40 0.66 -12.72
CA GLN A 136 -6.67 1.38 -12.63
C GLN A 136 -7.22 1.59 -14.04
N PHE A 137 -8.52 1.41 -14.20
CA PHE A 137 -9.26 1.69 -15.42
C PHE A 137 -10.40 2.66 -15.13
N PHE A 138 -10.60 3.62 -16.02
CA PHE A 138 -11.74 4.54 -16.02
C PHE A 138 -12.47 4.40 -17.34
N TRP A 139 -13.74 4.04 -17.23
CA TRP A 139 -14.60 3.79 -18.39
C TRP A 139 -15.88 4.63 -18.29
N PRO A 140 -16.15 5.55 -19.25
CA PRO A 140 -17.39 6.31 -19.25
C PRO A 140 -18.57 5.38 -19.61
N LEU A 141 -19.44 5.11 -18.64
CA LEU A 141 -20.69 4.36 -18.87
C LEU A 141 -21.74 5.25 -19.56
N SER A 142 -21.68 6.54 -19.26
CA SER A 142 -22.52 7.57 -19.87
C SER A 142 -21.84 8.93 -19.70
N LYS A 143 -22.51 10.02 -20.13
CA LYS A 143 -22.02 11.39 -19.87
C LYS A 143 -21.93 11.74 -18.38
N THR A 144 -22.64 11.01 -17.53
CA THR A 144 -22.77 11.30 -16.10
C THR A 144 -22.05 10.25 -15.23
N PHE A 145 -22.02 8.99 -15.67
CA PHE A 145 -21.51 7.89 -14.88
C PHE A 145 -20.17 7.36 -15.45
N THR A 146 -19.21 7.15 -14.58
CA THR A 146 -17.90 6.55 -14.91
C THR A 146 -17.69 5.32 -14.04
N LEU A 147 -17.37 4.19 -14.64
CA LEU A 147 -16.89 3.01 -13.93
C LEU A 147 -15.38 3.17 -13.69
N ALA A 148 -14.97 3.08 -12.43
CA ALA A 148 -13.57 2.97 -12.03
C ALA A 148 -13.32 1.57 -11.48
N LEU A 149 -12.32 0.88 -12.04
CA LEU A 149 -11.85 -0.42 -11.57
C LEU A 149 -10.41 -0.27 -11.12
N ASN A 150 -10.10 -0.73 -9.93
CA ASN A 150 -8.75 -0.79 -9.41
C ASN A 150 -8.41 -2.22 -9.02
N GLY A 151 -7.23 -2.70 -9.42
CA GLY A 151 -6.65 -3.97 -9.01
C GLY A 151 -5.22 -3.77 -8.55
N GLU A 152 -4.84 -4.42 -7.46
CA GLU A 152 -3.46 -4.44 -6.98
C GLU A 152 -3.09 -5.85 -6.55
N ILE A 153 -1.89 -6.28 -6.91
CA ILE A 153 -1.26 -7.49 -6.37
C ILE A 153 0.13 -7.15 -5.85
N GLY A 154 0.51 -7.78 -4.74
CA GLY A 154 1.82 -7.63 -4.14
C GLY A 154 2.36 -8.96 -3.65
N ALA A 155 3.68 -9.13 -3.76
CA ALA A 155 4.40 -10.24 -3.19
C ALA A 155 5.75 -9.78 -2.65
N VAL A 156 6.17 -10.34 -1.52
CA VAL A 156 7.50 -10.18 -0.94
C VAL A 156 8.04 -11.55 -0.57
N GLN A 157 9.32 -11.78 -0.81
CA GLN A 157 9.99 -13.04 -0.50
C GLN A 157 11.42 -12.77 -0.07
N SER A 158 11.86 -13.44 0.99
CA SER A 158 13.26 -13.48 1.40
C SER A 158 14.09 -14.38 0.48
N TYR A 159 15.39 -14.11 0.41
CA TYR A 159 16.33 -14.95 -0.31
C TYR A 159 17.72 -14.92 0.36
N GLY A 160 18.67 -15.70 -0.16
CA GLY A 160 20.05 -15.74 0.33
C GLY A 160 20.15 -16.22 1.78
N SER A 161 20.75 -15.41 2.64
CA SER A 161 20.96 -15.73 4.06
C SER A 161 19.71 -15.41 4.93
N THR A 162 18.70 -14.75 4.39
CA THR A 162 17.50 -14.37 5.13
C THR A 162 16.43 -15.45 4.99
N SER A 163 16.18 -16.19 6.07
CA SER A 163 15.27 -17.35 6.07
C SER A 163 13.79 -16.96 6.06
N SER A 164 13.43 -15.78 6.57
CA SER A 164 12.04 -15.32 6.65
C SER A 164 11.92 -13.83 6.28
N VAL A 165 10.78 -13.46 5.72
CA VAL A 165 10.49 -12.05 5.39
C VAL A 165 10.38 -11.23 6.67
N PRO A 166 11.03 -10.06 6.76
CA PRO A 166 10.85 -9.15 7.88
C PRO A 166 9.37 -8.78 8.06
N PHE A 167 8.85 -8.88 9.25
CA PHE A 167 7.44 -8.59 9.54
C PHE A 167 7.03 -7.15 9.13
N PHE A 168 7.94 -6.20 9.20
CA PHE A 168 7.70 -4.81 8.78
C PHE A 168 7.69 -4.61 7.25
N GLN A 169 8.04 -5.66 6.48
CA GLN A 169 7.89 -5.70 5.02
C GLN A 169 6.61 -6.43 4.56
N ASN A 170 5.86 -7.03 5.48
CA ASN A 170 4.58 -7.66 5.18
C ASN A 170 3.58 -6.67 4.58
N PHE A 171 2.66 -7.21 3.80
CA PHE A 171 1.48 -6.48 3.35
C PHE A 171 0.38 -6.53 4.41
N TYR A 172 -0.33 -5.43 4.54
CA TYR A 172 -1.49 -5.27 5.40
C TYR A 172 -2.73 -4.94 4.56
N LEU A 173 -3.91 -5.22 5.10
CA LEU A 173 -5.18 -5.03 4.41
C LEU A 173 -6.20 -4.43 5.38
N GLY A 174 -7.15 -3.65 4.83
CA GLY A 174 -8.12 -2.82 5.55
C GLY A 174 -7.82 -1.33 5.39
N GLY A 175 -8.83 -0.50 5.54
CA GLY A 175 -8.74 0.95 5.41
C GLY A 175 -9.16 1.49 4.05
N ILE A 176 -9.26 2.82 3.96
CA ILE A 176 -9.80 3.56 2.80
C ILE A 176 -9.00 3.33 1.51
N GLY A 177 -7.73 2.94 1.61
CA GLY A 177 -6.85 2.64 0.46
C GLY A 177 -6.89 1.19 -0.01
N SER A 178 -7.69 0.32 0.60
CA SER A 178 -7.75 -1.11 0.24
C SER A 178 -9.17 -1.68 0.31
N VAL A 179 -9.60 -2.23 1.44
CA VAL A 179 -10.97 -2.71 1.67
C VAL A 179 -11.62 -1.81 2.70
N ARG A 180 -12.49 -0.93 2.27
CA ARG A 180 -13.20 0.03 3.13
C ARG A 180 -14.16 -0.67 4.09
N GLY A 181 -14.47 -0.03 5.22
CA GLY A 181 -15.32 -0.60 6.26
C GLY A 181 -14.59 -1.40 7.33
N PHE A 182 -13.30 -1.64 7.11
CA PHE A 182 -12.38 -2.25 8.10
C PHE A 182 -11.32 -1.23 8.51
N GLU A 183 -10.89 -1.27 9.75
CA GLU A 183 -9.79 -0.44 10.23
C GLU A 183 -8.51 -0.72 9.44
N THR A 184 -7.68 0.30 9.27
CA THR A 184 -6.43 0.20 8.49
C THR A 184 -5.52 -0.88 9.07
N GLY A 185 -5.15 -1.85 8.22
CA GLY A 185 -4.24 -2.93 8.58
C GLY A 185 -4.84 -3.99 9.52
N SER A 186 -6.17 -4.01 9.73
CA SER A 186 -6.81 -4.92 10.69
C SER A 186 -7.20 -6.28 10.12
N ILE A 187 -7.15 -6.45 8.81
CA ILE A 187 -7.48 -7.71 8.15
C ILE A 187 -6.23 -8.58 8.04
N GLY A 188 -6.34 -9.86 8.34
CA GLY A 188 -5.31 -10.84 8.08
C GLY A 188 -5.09 -11.84 9.22
N PRO A 189 -4.03 -12.65 9.11
CA PRO A 189 -3.61 -13.55 10.17
C PRO A 189 -3.35 -12.81 11.47
N ARG A 190 -3.67 -13.45 12.60
CA ARG A 190 -3.64 -12.84 13.93
C ARG A 190 -2.56 -13.43 14.79
N ASP A 191 -1.98 -12.58 15.65
CA ASP A 191 -1.03 -12.98 16.67
C ASP A 191 -1.71 -13.32 18.00
N GLU A 192 -0.87 -13.60 18.99
CA GLU A 192 -1.27 -13.95 20.36
C GLU A 192 -2.07 -12.82 21.06
N LEU A 193 -1.90 -11.59 20.60
CA LEU A 193 -2.62 -10.40 21.08
C LEU A 193 -3.88 -10.10 20.25
N ASN A 194 -4.24 -11.00 19.33
CA ASN A 194 -5.33 -10.84 18.38
C ASN A 194 -5.15 -9.65 17.42
N ASP A 195 -3.90 -9.26 17.13
CA ASP A 195 -3.57 -8.22 16.17
C ASP A 195 -3.15 -8.79 14.82
N ALA A 196 -3.56 -8.14 13.73
CA ALA A 196 -3.15 -8.54 12.39
C ALA A 196 -1.65 -8.28 12.18
N TYR A 197 -0.90 -9.29 11.74
CA TYR A 197 0.53 -9.16 11.46
C TYR A 197 0.88 -9.16 9.97
N GLY A 198 -0.15 -9.08 9.11
CA GLY A 198 0.02 -9.05 7.67
C GLY A 198 0.41 -10.40 7.07
N ALA A 199 0.77 -10.38 5.79
CA ALA A 199 1.21 -11.56 5.05
C ALA A 199 2.19 -11.15 3.93
N THR A 200 2.84 -12.15 3.33
CA THR A 200 3.82 -11.89 2.27
C THR A 200 3.21 -11.67 0.89
N ARG A 201 1.92 -11.91 0.74
CA ARG A 201 1.19 -11.70 -0.52
C ARG A 201 -0.13 -10.98 -0.27
N ARG A 202 -0.53 -10.10 -1.19
CA ARG A 202 -1.76 -9.31 -1.14
C ARG A 202 -2.42 -9.25 -2.51
N ALA A 203 -3.75 -9.29 -2.53
CA ALA A 203 -4.54 -8.90 -3.69
C ALA A 203 -5.71 -8.01 -3.25
N ILE A 204 -5.98 -6.95 -4.03
CA ILE A 204 -7.07 -5.99 -3.81
C ILE A 204 -7.78 -5.77 -5.13
N VAL A 205 -9.09 -5.68 -5.10
CA VAL A 205 -9.93 -5.27 -6.23
C VAL A 205 -11.00 -4.32 -5.71
N ASN A 206 -11.14 -3.16 -6.36
CA ASN A 206 -12.17 -2.18 -6.06
C ASN A 206 -12.92 -1.85 -7.35
N ALA A 207 -14.23 -1.79 -7.28
CA ALA A 207 -15.09 -1.33 -8.35
C ALA A 207 -15.95 -0.18 -7.84
N GLU A 208 -15.88 0.97 -8.51
CA GLU A 208 -16.65 2.16 -8.15
C GLU A 208 -17.42 2.70 -9.37
N VAL A 209 -18.67 3.06 -9.17
CA VAL A 209 -19.42 3.85 -10.12
C VAL A 209 -19.45 5.31 -9.62
N LEU A 210 -18.75 6.16 -10.35
CA LEU A 210 -18.55 7.58 -10.03
C LEU A 210 -19.62 8.43 -10.73
N PHE A 211 -20.18 9.42 -10.03
CA PHE A 211 -21.19 10.34 -10.57
C PHE A 211 -21.15 11.69 -9.85
N PRO A 212 -21.62 12.80 -10.49
CA PRO A 212 -21.71 14.11 -9.86
C PRO A 212 -22.59 14.09 -8.62
N PHE A 213 -22.34 14.98 -7.66
CA PHE A 213 -23.23 15.15 -6.51
C PHE A 213 -24.64 15.50 -6.98
N PRO A 214 -25.70 14.84 -6.47
CA PRO A 214 -27.08 15.13 -6.85
C PRO A 214 -27.44 16.62 -6.67
N GLY A 215 -27.99 17.24 -7.72
CA GLY A 215 -28.31 18.67 -7.72
C GLY A 215 -27.17 19.60 -8.13
N MET A 216 -25.94 19.11 -8.27
CA MET A 216 -24.72 19.88 -8.59
C MET A 216 -23.99 19.31 -9.82
N LYS A 217 -24.70 19.14 -10.94
CA LYS A 217 -24.17 18.47 -12.14
C LYS A 217 -22.97 19.18 -12.79
N ASP A 218 -22.91 20.49 -12.66
CA ASP A 218 -21.85 21.32 -13.24
C ASP A 218 -20.69 21.60 -12.26
N ASP A 219 -20.84 21.22 -11.00
CA ASP A 219 -19.81 21.38 -9.99
C ASP A 219 -18.78 20.25 -10.13
N LYS A 220 -17.55 20.65 -10.45
CA LYS A 220 -16.40 19.72 -10.56
C LYS A 220 -15.65 19.56 -9.23
N THR A 221 -16.12 20.14 -8.14
CA THR A 221 -15.47 20.03 -6.83
C THR A 221 -15.96 18.85 -6.01
N LEU A 222 -17.16 18.33 -6.29
CA LEU A 222 -17.80 17.24 -5.58
C LEU A 222 -18.15 16.08 -6.51
N ARG A 223 -17.80 14.86 -6.10
CA ARG A 223 -18.13 13.62 -6.83
C ARG A 223 -18.52 12.52 -5.84
N MET A 224 -19.60 11.86 -6.09
CA MET A 224 -20.04 10.69 -5.34
C MET A 224 -19.65 9.39 -6.03
N SER A 225 -19.61 8.32 -5.27
CA SER A 225 -19.51 6.97 -5.82
C SER A 225 -20.28 5.96 -4.97
N GLY A 226 -20.76 4.91 -5.64
CA GLY A 226 -21.11 3.63 -5.02
C GLY A 226 -20.01 2.62 -5.33
N PHE A 227 -19.63 1.80 -4.37
CA PHE A 227 -18.48 0.91 -4.54
C PHE A 227 -18.69 -0.50 -3.96
N VAL A 228 -17.88 -1.42 -4.46
CA VAL A 228 -17.62 -2.74 -3.90
C VAL A 228 -16.13 -2.95 -3.85
N ASP A 229 -15.62 -3.34 -2.68
CA ASP A 229 -14.22 -3.67 -2.45
C ASP A 229 -14.07 -5.15 -2.09
N ALA A 230 -13.00 -5.77 -2.57
CA ALA A 230 -12.56 -7.09 -2.16
C ALA A 230 -11.05 -7.11 -1.98
N GLY A 231 -10.58 -7.89 -1.02
CA GLY A 231 -9.14 -8.05 -0.79
C GLY A 231 -8.81 -9.28 0.01
N THR A 232 -7.59 -9.75 -0.14
CA THR A 232 -7.10 -10.93 0.56
C THR A 232 -5.60 -10.83 0.84
N LEU A 233 -5.17 -11.55 1.87
CA LEU A 233 -3.78 -11.74 2.29
C LEU A 233 -3.49 -13.22 2.41
N TRP A 234 -2.29 -13.66 1.99
CA TRP A 234 -1.85 -15.05 2.16
C TRP A 234 -0.32 -15.18 2.13
N GLY A 235 0.17 -16.36 2.52
CA GLY A 235 1.59 -16.66 2.56
C GLY A 235 2.32 -16.03 3.75
N GLY A 236 3.52 -16.52 4.02
CA GLY A 236 4.37 -16.16 5.16
C GLY A 236 4.52 -17.30 6.15
N ASP A 237 5.64 -17.33 6.85
CA ASP A 237 6.05 -18.46 7.70
C ASP A 237 5.16 -18.61 8.96
N TYR A 238 4.46 -17.54 9.34
CA TYR A 238 3.54 -17.53 10.50
C TYR A 238 2.06 -17.57 10.10
N ALA A 239 1.77 -17.58 8.79
CA ALA A 239 0.42 -17.56 8.28
C ALA A 239 -0.11 -18.99 8.15
N THR A 240 -0.51 -19.60 9.26
CA THR A 240 -1.12 -20.92 9.29
C THR A 240 -2.61 -20.84 9.64
N ALA A 241 -3.41 -21.63 8.98
CA ALA A 241 -4.81 -21.86 9.34
C ALA A 241 -4.91 -22.66 10.66
N ALA A 242 -6.10 -22.73 11.25
CA ALA A 242 -6.33 -23.50 12.47
C ALA A 242 -5.96 -24.98 12.36
N ASP A 243 -5.88 -25.53 11.15
CA ASP A 243 -5.45 -26.91 10.84
C ASP A 243 -3.92 -27.03 10.64
N GLY A 244 -3.16 -25.97 10.88
CA GLY A 244 -1.70 -25.94 10.76
C GLY A 244 -1.17 -25.83 9.32
N LYS A 245 -2.06 -25.70 8.31
CA LYS A 245 -1.63 -25.50 6.93
C LYS A 245 -1.36 -24.03 6.60
N PRO A 246 -0.52 -23.75 5.60
CA PRO A 246 -0.33 -22.37 5.13
C PRO A 246 -1.66 -21.75 4.71
N LEU A 247 -1.92 -20.52 5.14
CA LEU A 247 -3.13 -19.78 4.76
C LEU A 247 -3.21 -19.58 3.25
N SER A 248 -4.33 -20.00 2.67
CA SER A 248 -4.66 -19.75 1.28
C SER A 248 -5.27 -18.35 1.10
N TRP A 249 -5.36 -17.89 -0.15
CA TRP A 249 -6.00 -16.61 -0.45
C TRP A 249 -7.49 -16.56 -0.07
N GLN A 250 -8.16 -17.71 0.03
CA GLN A 250 -9.59 -17.82 0.36
C GLN A 250 -9.86 -17.58 1.84
N ASP A 251 -8.92 -17.93 2.71
CA ASP A 251 -9.08 -17.88 4.16
C ASP A 251 -9.20 -16.45 4.68
N ASN A 252 -8.48 -15.51 4.04
CA ASN A 252 -8.50 -14.10 4.42
C ASN A 252 -9.26 -13.20 3.45
N LEU A 253 -10.09 -13.78 2.55
CA LEU A 253 -10.89 -12.96 1.64
C LEU A 253 -11.95 -12.17 2.41
N ARG A 254 -11.92 -10.83 2.25
CA ARG A 254 -12.92 -9.89 2.78
C ARG A 254 -13.48 -9.07 1.66
N TYR A 255 -14.73 -8.66 1.79
CA TYR A 255 -15.37 -7.74 0.88
C TYR A 255 -16.39 -6.85 1.59
N SER A 256 -16.56 -5.68 1.05
CA SER A 256 -17.45 -4.64 1.55
C SER A 256 -18.12 -3.88 0.41
N THR A 257 -19.16 -3.14 0.74
CA THR A 257 -19.83 -2.22 -0.18
C THR A 257 -20.16 -0.93 0.53
N GLY A 258 -20.39 0.14 -0.22
CA GLY A 258 -20.73 1.41 0.39
C GLY A 258 -20.82 2.56 -0.59
N VAL A 259 -20.81 3.76 -0.04
CA VAL A 259 -20.82 5.01 -0.78
C VAL A 259 -19.62 5.88 -0.37
N ALA A 260 -19.14 6.69 -1.30
CA ALA A 260 -18.09 7.64 -1.00
C ALA A 260 -18.38 9.00 -1.60
N LEU A 261 -17.82 10.04 -0.97
CA LEU A 261 -17.82 11.42 -1.42
C LEU A 261 -16.38 11.89 -1.57
N SER A 262 -16.01 12.29 -2.76
CA SER A 262 -14.75 12.97 -3.06
C SER A 262 -15.00 14.45 -3.20
N TRP A 263 -14.24 15.25 -2.46
CA TRP A 263 -14.36 16.70 -2.42
C TRP A 263 -13.00 17.36 -2.64
N LEU A 264 -12.91 18.21 -3.65
CA LEU A 264 -11.77 19.09 -3.85
C LEU A 264 -11.96 20.34 -2.99
N SER A 265 -11.53 20.25 -1.73
CA SER A 265 -11.66 21.32 -0.76
C SER A 265 -10.55 22.36 -0.92
N PRO A 266 -10.69 23.58 -0.33
CA PRO A 266 -9.58 24.54 -0.26
C PRO A 266 -8.33 24.05 0.46
N LEU A 267 -8.45 23.01 1.31
CA LEU A 267 -7.36 22.36 2.03
C LEU A 267 -6.73 21.22 1.23
N GLY A 268 -7.24 20.92 0.03
CA GLY A 268 -6.82 19.83 -0.81
C GLY A 268 -7.92 18.78 -1.02
N PRO A 269 -7.62 17.75 -1.83
CA PRO A 269 -8.59 16.68 -2.09
C PRO A 269 -8.88 15.87 -0.83
N MET A 270 -10.17 15.65 -0.57
CA MET A 270 -10.66 14.85 0.55
C MET A 270 -11.57 13.73 0.02
N LYS A 271 -11.48 12.55 0.64
CA LYS A 271 -12.40 11.44 0.37
C LYS A 271 -13.02 10.97 1.67
N PHE A 272 -14.32 10.89 1.69
CA PHE A 272 -15.12 10.34 2.79
C PHE A 272 -15.78 9.06 2.28
N SER A 273 -15.82 8.02 3.10
CA SER A 273 -16.49 6.78 2.75
C SER A 273 -17.31 6.25 3.91
N PHE A 274 -18.47 5.71 3.58
CA PHE A 274 -19.29 4.95 4.50
C PHE A 274 -19.49 3.55 3.91
N ALA A 275 -18.93 2.55 4.58
CA ALA A 275 -18.83 1.19 4.10
C ALA A 275 -19.49 0.20 5.05
N TYR A 276 -20.07 -0.85 4.47
CA TYR A 276 -20.63 -1.99 5.17
C TYR A 276 -19.86 -3.26 4.80
N PRO A 277 -19.18 -3.91 5.75
CA PRO A 277 -18.54 -5.20 5.53
C PRO A 277 -19.58 -6.28 5.25
N LEU A 278 -19.46 -6.95 4.11
CA LEU A 278 -20.34 -8.06 3.72
C LEU A 278 -19.79 -9.41 4.20
N LYS A 279 -18.47 -9.58 4.20
CA LYS A 279 -17.78 -10.73 4.78
C LYS A 279 -16.72 -10.25 5.76
N LYS A 280 -16.84 -10.68 7.00
CA LYS A 280 -15.89 -10.42 8.11
C LYS A 280 -15.61 -11.73 8.84
N GLU A 281 -14.48 -11.81 9.52
CA GLU A 281 -14.10 -12.89 10.41
C GLU A 281 -13.92 -12.39 11.84
N GLU A 282 -13.81 -13.31 12.77
CA GLU A 282 -13.55 -12.99 14.18
C GLU A 282 -12.23 -12.22 14.32
N GLY A 283 -12.26 -11.15 15.12
CA GLY A 283 -11.13 -10.25 15.31
C GLY A 283 -11.02 -9.11 14.31
N ASP A 284 -11.72 -9.11 13.17
CA ASP A 284 -11.73 -7.99 12.25
C ASP A 284 -12.28 -6.73 12.92
N GLN A 285 -11.54 -5.63 12.85
CA GLN A 285 -11.95 -4.35 13.42
C GLN A 285 -12.71 -3.55 12.39
N ILE A 286 -13.97 -3.23 12.71
CA ILE A 286 -14.89 -2.55 11.80
C ILE A 286 -14.80 -1.05 11.99
N GLN A 287 -14.53 -0.32 10.89
CA GLN A 287 -14.54 1.13 10.82
C GLN A 287 -15.39 1.57 9.63
N ARG A 288 -16.70 1.73 9.86
CA ARG A 288 -17.67 2.03 8.78
C ARG A 288 -17.45 3.38 8.14
N PHE A 289 -17.13 4.39 8.93
CA PHE A 289 -16.83 5.73 8.43
C PHE A 289 -15.32 5.94 8.38
N GLN A 290 -14.82 6.35 7.23
CA GLN A 290 -13.41 6.61 6.99
C GLN A 290 -13.25 7.88 6.17
N PHE A 291 -12.17 8.63 6.43
CA PHE A 291 -11.83 9.78 5.62
C PHE A 291 -10.33 9.86 5.37
N THR A 292 -9.95 10.50 4.28
CA THR A 292 -8.54 10.81 3.97
C THR A 292 -8.43 12.22 3.40
N LEU A 293 -7.30 12.84 3.64
CA LEU A 293 -6.91 14.14 3.10
C LEU A 293 -5.67 13.96 2.23
N GLY A 294 -5.64 14.60 1.05
CA GLY A 294 -4.50 14.58 0.14
C GLY A 294 -4.58 13.54 -0.97
N THR A 295 -5.57 12.62 -0.98
CA THR A 295 -5.77 11.65 -2.06
C THR A 295 -7.24 11.54 -2.46
N VAL A 296 -7.51 11.46 -3.77
CA VAL A 296 -8.86 11.26 -4.29
C VAL A 296 -9.05 9.84 -4.83
N PHE A 297 -7.96 9.23 -5.33
CA PHE A 297 -7.93 7.89 -5.94
C PHE A 297 -6.65 7.15 -5.55
#